data_b21a50e1f87b340b90654e2104d3190a
#
_entry.id   b21a50e1f87b340b90654e2104d3190a
#
_cell.length_a   1.000
_cell.length_b   1.000
_cell.length_c   1.000
_cell.angle_alpha   90.00
_cell.angle_beta   90.00
_cell.angle_gamma   90.00
#
_symmetry.space_group_name_H-M   'P 1'
#
loop_
_entity.id
_entity.type
_entity.pdbx_description
1 polymer ?
#
loop_
_entity_poly.entity_id
_entity_poly.type
_entity_poly.pdbx_seq_one_letter_code
_entity_poly.pdbx_strand_id
1 'polypeptide(L)'
;SFFQSLEMGELLTKRGYDVRFVGYRDSSSTIVISSLVFCKKMFGGLYMELNSGPVVSDNSYLEKFFQSLRDYAKHEGVLELVVKPSQTYQTFDSNGQPLGFEDTHLIEMLTKNDFQYDGLQTGYPNGEPVWHYVKDLEGITEDTLVSSFSKKGKVLSKKANSFGLNITRLTKDELPRFKAITEATSNRRDYTDKPLDYYQDLFDTFSDGADFLIASLNLTTYLDLLHSQEDKLKKIAENLVQDLSINPKSRKKGNELREIESQIESFEQRKQNAEQWINKYGTSDIDIAASLFIYTKQELVYLFSGSLEEFSSFYAPII
;
A
#
# COMPACT_ATOMS: atom_id res chain seq x y z
N SER A 1 0.90 11.92 -10.49
CA SER A 1 1.33 10.57 -10.11
C SER A 1 2.86 10.51 -10.00
N PHE A 2 3.36 9.79 -9.01
CA PHE A 2 4.81 9.58 -8.83
C PHE A 2 5.47 8.89 -10.04
N PHE A 3 4.71 8.14 -10.83
CA PHE A 3 5.18 7.57 -12.11
C PHE A 3 5.61 8.61 -13.14
N GLN A 4 5.19 9.85 -12.99
CA GLN A 4 5.52 10.96 -13.87
C GLN A 4 6.54 11.95 -13.25
N SER A 5 7.26 11.52 -12.20
CA SER A 5 8.25 12.33 -11.51
C SER A 5 9.67 12.20 -12.10
N LEU A 6 10.56 13.11 -11.71
CA LEU A 6 11.98 13.04 -12.06
C LEU A 6 12.64 11.82 -11.41
N GLU A 7 12.28 11.52 -10.18
CA GLU A 7 12.78 10.39 -9.40
C GLU A 7 12.44 9.06 -10.10
N MET A 8 11.23 8.91 -10.64
CA MET A 8 10.86 7.75 -11.45
C MET A 8 11.70 7.68 -12.72
N GLY A 9 11.96 8.81 -13.38
CA GLY A 9 12.83 8.86 -14.55
C GLY A 9 14.25 8.39 -14.24
N GLU A 10 14.81 8.79 -13.10
CA GLU A 10 16.12 8.33 -12.64
C GLU A 10 16.12 6.84 -12.31
N LEU A 11 15.09 6.34 -11.63
CA LEU A 11 14.95 4.91 -11.29
C LEU A 11 14.91 4.07 -12.58
N LEU A 12 14.10 4.46 -13.55
CA LEU A 12 14.00 3.76 -14.83
C LEU A 12 15.33 3.80 -15.60
N THR A 13 16.04 4.93 -15.57
CA THR A 13 17.37 5.08 -16.20
C THR A 13 18.38 4.14 -15.55
N LYS A 14 18.44 4.07 -14.22
CA LYS A 14 19.28 3.12 -13.48
C LYS A 14 18.95 1.67 -13.85
N ARG A 15 17.68 1.40 -14.13
CA ARG A 15 17.20 0.06 -14.55
C ARG A 15 17.42 -0.23 -16.05
N GLY A 16 18.10 0.67 -16.76
CA GLY A 16 18.51 0.47 -18.17
C GLY A 16 17.47 0.83 -19.21
N TYR A 17 16.43 1.57 -18.85
CA TYR A 17 15.47 2.11 -19.81
C TYR A 17 15.99 3.42 -20.42
N ASP A 18 15.63 3.69 -21.68
CA ASP A 18 15.81 4.99 -22.33
C ASP A 18 14.61 5.87 -21.93
N VAL A 19 14.86 6.82 -21.02
CA VAL A 19 13.82 7.69 -20.46
C VAL A 19 13.81 9.03 -21.18
N ARG A 20 12.62 9.49 -21.52
CA ARG A 20 12.43 10.77 -22.21
C ARG A 20 11.30 11.55 -21.56
N PHE A 21 11.52 12.86 -21.37
CA PHE A 21 10.50 13.81 -20.99
C PHE A 21 10.00 14.54 -22.23
N VAL A 22 8.75 14.29 -22.58
CA VAL A 22 8.09 14.90 -23.73
C VAL A 22 7.04 15.89 -23.28
N GLY A 23 6.82 16.96 -24.07
CA GLY A 23 5.84 17.99 -23.73
C GLY A 23 5.15 18.55 -24.94
N TYR A 24 3.93 19.03 -24.75
CA TYR A 24 3.18 19.77 -25.75
C TYR A 24 3.08 21.23 -25.35
N ARG A 25 3.37 22.14 -26.32
CA ARG A 25 3.30 23.59 -26.12
C ARG A 25 2.09 24.14 -26.83
N ASP A 26 1.45 25.11 -26.21
CA ASP A 26 0.41 25.91 -26.84
C ASP A 26 0.98 26.95 -27.82
N SER A 27 0.13 27.76 -28.41
CA SER A 27 0.51 28.85 -29.34
C SER A 27 1.36 29.94 -28.69
N SER A 28 1.35 30.06 -27.35
CA SER A 28 2.19 30.98 -26.60
C SER A 28 3.54 30.38 -26.17
N SER A 29 3.85 29.17 -26.64
CA SER A 29 5.03 28.38 -26.26
C SER A 29 5.05 27.93 -24.81
N THR A 30 3.91 27.98 -24.10
CA THR A 30 3.75 27.44 -22.74
C THR A 30 3.58 25.93 -22.80
N ILE A 31 4.28 25.19 -21.95
CA ILE A 31 4.07 23.73 -21.82
C ILE A 31 2.74 23.51 -21.11
N VAL A 32 1.78 22.94 -21.82
CA VAL A 32 0.42 22.66 -21.31
C VAL A 32 0.21 21.19 -21.01
N ILE A 33 1.05 20.31 -21.59
CA ILE A 33 1.07 18.87 -21.25
C ILE A 33 2.53 18.43 -21.16
N SER A 34 2.85 17.63 -20.17
CA SER A 34 4.16 17.00 -20.01
C SER A 34 4.01 15.52 -19.66
N SER A 35 4.95 14.72 -20.08
CA SER A 35 4.95 13.31 -19.76
C SER A 35 6.34 12.70 -19.73
N LEU A 36 6.55 11.78 -18.81
CA LEU A 36 7.64 10.82 -18.84
C LEU A 36 7.20 9.64 -19.68
N VAL A 37 8.00 9.30 -20.70
CA VAL A 37 7.91 8.05 -21.45
C VAL A 37 9.22 7.29 -21.31
N PHE A 38 9.17 5.99 -21.36
CA PHE A 38 10.38 5.18 -21.39
C PHE A 38 10.36 4.18 -22.52
N CYS A 39 11.54 3.87 -23.04
CA CYS A 39 11.72 2.97 -24.15
C CYS A 39 12.61 1.79 -23.75
N LYS A 40 12.37 0.65 -24.37
CA LYS A 40 13.25 -0.51 -24.33
C LYS A 40 13.40 -1.11 -25.74
N LYS A 41 14.55 -1.70 -26.00
CA LYS A 41 14.76 -2.42 -27.24
C LYS A 41 13.88 -3.68 -27.29
N MET A 42 13.28 -3.92 -28.43
CA MET A 42 12.58 -5.15 -28.77
C MET A 42 13.02 -5.66 -30.14
N PHE A 43 12.61 -6.87 -30.50
CA PHE A 43 12.94 -7.41 -31.82
C PHE A 43 12.36 -6.51 -32.92
N GLY A 44 13.23 -6.00 -33.76
CA GLY A 44 12.88 -5.17 -34.92
C GLY A 44 12.69 -3.67 -34.65
N GLY A 45 12.77 -3.19 -33.37
CA GLY A 45 12.62 -1.77 -33.06
C GLY A 45 12.58 -1.45 -31.57
N LEU A 46 11.70 -0.51 -31.21
CA LEU A 46 11.53 -0.05 -29.84
C LEU A 46 10.11 -0.31 -29.32
N TYR A 47 9.99 -0.63 -28.07
CA TYR A 47 8.79 -0.48 -27.26
C TYR A 47 8.86 0.87 -26.53
N MET A 48 7.76 1.62 -26.52
CA MET A 48 7.64 2.88 -25.77
C MET A 48 6.40 2.82 -24.87
N GLU A 49 6.54 3.24 -23.62
CA GLU A 49 5.42 3.27 -22.66
C GLU A 49 5.29 4.64 -22.00
N LEU A 50 4.05 5.11 -21.92
CA LEU A 50 3.60 6.22 -21.10
C LEU A 50 2.76 5.65 -19.98
N ASN A 51 3.28 5.70 -18.73
CA ASN A 51 2.61 5.14 -17.57
C ASN A 51 2.09 6.22 -16.64
N SER A 52 0.82 6.12 -16.23
CA SER A 52 0.15 7.01 -15.28
C SER A 52 0.23 8.51 -15.64
N GLY A 53 0.26 8.80 -16.93
CA GLY A 53 0.31 10.15 -17.49
C GLY A 53 -0.67 10.34 -18.63
N PRO A 54 -0.59 11.48 -19.33
CA PRO A 54 0.29 12.61 -19.09
C PRO A 54 -0.13 13.50 -17.91
N VAL A 55 0.74 14.45 -17.51
CA VAL A 55 0.39 15.55 -16.62
C VAL A 55 -0.16 16.68 -17.48
N VAL A 56 -1.39 17.12 -17.20
CA VAL A 56 -2.15 18.03 -18.06
C VAL A 56 -2.57 19.26 -17.27
N SER A 57 -2.27 20.46 -17.81
CA SER A 57 -2.78 21.73 -17.30
C SER A 57 -3.95 22.27 -18.13
N ASP A 58 -4.09 21.84 -19.39
CA ASP A 58 -5.20 22.20 -20.28
C ASP A 58 -5.61 20.99 -21.13
N ASN A 59 -6.78 20.43 -20.82
CA ASN A 59 -7.34 19.26 -21.49
C ASN A 59 -7.68 19.49 -22.97
N SER A 60 -7.85 20.74 -23.41
CA SER A 60 -8.17 21.05 -24.82
C SER A 60 -7.05 20.63 -25.79
N TYR A 61 -5.83 20.41 -25.29
CA TYR A 61 -4.70 19.96 -26.08
C TYR A 61 -4.43 18.46 -26.01
N LEU A 62 -5.21 17.69 -25.25
CA LEU A 62 -4.93 16.28 -24.97
C LEU A 62 -4.94 15.42 -26.22
N GLU A 63 -5.92 15.61 -27.10
CA GLU A 63 -6.00 14.88 -28.37
C GLU A 63 -4.77 15.17 -29.26
N LYS A 64 -4.40 16.45 -29.40
CA LYS A 64 -3.23 16.85 -30.19
C LYS A 64 -1.92 16.31 -29.59
N PHE A 65 -1.83 16.23 -28.26
CA PHE A 65 -0.68 15.62 -27.61
C PHE A 65 -0.53 14.15 -27.99
N PHE A 66 -1.61 13.34 -27.93
CA PHE A 66 -1.54 11.93 -28.28
C PHE A 66 -1.27 11.69 -29.76
N GLN A 67 -1.81 12.51 -30.65
CA GLN A 67 -1.46 12.50 -32.08
C GLN A 67 0.03 12.75 -32.29
N SER A 68 0.57 13.81 -31.64
CA SER A 68 1.99 14.15 -31.72
C SER A 68 2.89 13.09 -31.09
N LEU A 69 2.46 12.48 -29.98
CA LEU A 69 3.20 11.38 -29.34
C LEU A 69 3.30 10.16 -30.26
N ARG A 70 2.20 9.81 -30.95
CA ARG A 70 2.18 8.72 -31.92
C ARG A 70 3.13 9.01 -33.11
N ASP A 71 3.10 10.23 -33.64
CA ASP A 71 3.97 10.61 -34.74
C ASP A 71 5.44 10.63 -34.32
N TYR A 72 5.72 11.12 -33.11
CA TYR A 72 7.05 11.05 -32.49
C TYR A 72 7.51 9.60 -32.34
N ALA A 73 6.68 8.72 -31.80
CA ALA A 73 7.00 7.30 -31.64
C ALA A 73 7.34 6.64 -32.99
N LYS A 74 6.56 6.93 -34.07
CA LYS A 74 6.86 6.44 -35.44
C LYS A 74 8.22 6.93 -35.92
N HIS A 75 8.52 8.22 -35.73
CA HIS A 75 9.81 8.80 -36.12
C HIS A 75 11.01 8.14 -35.41
N GLU A 76 10.83 7.78 -34.15
CA GLU A 76 11.86 7.13 -33.31
C GLU A 76 11.98 5.60 -33.59
N GLY A 77 11.22 5.03 -34.50
CA GLY A 77 11.26 3.60 -34.81
C GLY A 77 10.57 2.73 -33.77
N VAL A 78 9.60 3.29 -33.03
CA VAL A 78 8.78 2.56 -32.08
C VAL A 78 7.80 1.67 -32.83
N LEU A 79 7.81 0.38 -32.52
CA LEU A 79 6.88 -0.61 -33.08
C LEU A 79 5.62 -0.75 -32.23
N GLU A 80 5.74 -0.54 -30.92
CA GLU A 80 4.64 -0.63 -29.97
C GLU A 80 4.69 0.57 -29.02
N LEU A 81 3.63 1.38 -29.05
CA LEU A 81 3.39 2.49 -28.13
C LEU A 81 2.25 2.11 -27.18
N VAL A 82 2.56 1.92 -25.91
CA VAL A 82 1.58 1.62 -24.85
C VAL A 82 1.29 2.87 -24.03
N VAL A 83 0.02 3.19 -23.87
CA VAL A 83 -0.44 4.33 -23.07
C VAL A 83 -1.33 3.79 -21.94
N LYS A 84 -0.92 4.04 -20.69
CA LYS A 84 -1.64 3.68 -19.46
C LYS A 84 -2.01 4.98 -18.72
N PRO A 85 -3.15 5.60 -19.04
CA PRO A 85 -3.53 6.86 -18.39
C PRO A 85 -3.88 6.68 -16.93
N SER A 86 -3.66 7.73 -16.12
CA SER A 86 -4.12 7.78 -14.72
C SER A 86 -5.53 8.35 -14.55
N GLN A 87 -6.25 8.60 -15.65
CA GLN A 87 -7.59 9.16 -15.60
C GLN A 87 -8.58 8.17 -14.96
N THR A 88 -9.39 8.67 -14.06
CA THR A 88 -10.45 7.89 -13.43
C THR A 88 -11.54 7.57 -14.45
N TYR A 89 -11.77 6.27 -14.65
CA TYR A 89 -12.86 5.78 -15.51
C TYR A 89 -14.19 5.77 -14.74
N GLN A 90 -14.20 5.28 -13.50
CA GLN A 90 -15.37 5.26 -12.64
C GLN A 90 -14.96 5.20 -11.17
N THR A 91 -15.79 5.81 -10.31
CA THR A 91 -15.63 5.71 -8.86
C THR A 91 -16.69 4.79 -8.26
N PHE A 92 -16.35 4.19 -7.12
CA PHE A 92 -17.23 3.28 -6.39
C PHE A 92 -17.24 3.65 -4.90
N ASP A 93 -18.36 3.38 -4.24
CA ASP A 93 -18.42 3.47 -2.78
C ASP A 93 -17.67 2.32 -2.09
N SER A 94 -17.62 2.34 -0.76
CA SER A 94 -16.96 1.30 0.04
C SER A 94 -17.62 -0.10 -0.05
N ASN A 95 -18.80 -0.20 -0.64
CA ASN A 95 -19.53 -1.45 -0.88
C ASN A 95 -19.38 -1.93 -2.33
N GLY A 96 -18.60 -1.20 -3.16
CA GLY A 96 -18.41 -1.51 -4.56
C GLY A 96 -19.57 -1.09 -5.46
N GLN A 97 -20.46 -0.20 -4.98
CA GLN A 97 -21.52 0.36 -5.82
C GLN A 97 -21.00 1.54 -6.62
N PRO A 98 -21.30 1.63 -7.93
CA PRO A 98 -20.81 2.71 -8.77
C PRO A 98 -21.38 4.07 -8.32
N LEU A 99 -20.51 5.07 -8.30
CA LEU A 99 -20.86 6.47 -8.06
C LEU A 99 -20.73 7.23 -9.38
N GLY A 100 -21.87 7.67 -9.93
CA GLY A 100 -21.90 8.38 -11.21
C GLY A 100 -21.80 7.45 -12.42
N PHE A 101 -21.49 8.07 -13.57
CA PHE A 101 -21.36 7.38 -14.86
C PHE A 101 -19.90 7.07 -15.16
N GLU A 102 -19.69 6.09 -16.05
CA GLU A 102 -18.37 5.78 -16.63
C GLU A 102 -17.89 6.96 -17.48
N ASP A 103 -16.63 7.35 -17.32
CA ASP A 103 -15.97 8.34 -18.18
C ASP A 103 -15.28 7.64 -19.34
N THR A 104 -15.97 7.55 -20.49
CA THR A 104 -15.46 6.94 -21.72
C THR A 104 -14.72 7.91 -22.63
N HIS A 105 -14.72 9.21 -22.30
CA HIS A 105 -14.23 10.26 -23.20
C HIS A 105 -12.79 10.04 -23.67
N LEU A 106 -11.88 9.66 -22.75
CA LEU A 106 -10.49 9.41 -23.10
C LEU A 106 -10.35 8.15 -24.00
N ILE A 107 -11.11 7.09 -23.70
CA ILE A 107 -11.11 5.86 -24.49
C ILE A 107 -11.59 6.14 -25.92
N GLU A 108 -12.69 6.87 -26.06
CA GLU A 108 -13.25 7.26 -27.35
C GLU A 108 -12.28 8.14 -28.15
N MET A 109 -11.66 9.13 -27.49
CA MET A 109 -10.67 10.00 -28.11
C MET A 109 -9.44 9.21 -28.59
N LEU A 110 -8.88 8.34 -27.76
CA LEU A 110 -7.73 7.51 -28.14
C LEU A 110 -8.08 6.54 -29.28
N THR A 111 -9.25 5.90 -29.22
CA THR A 111 -9.70 4.99 -30.28
C THR A 111 -9.90 5.71 -31.62
N LYS A 112 -10.43 6.92 -31.63
CA LYS A 112 -10.53 7.77 -32.83
C LYS A 112 -9.17 8.15 -33.42
N ASN A 113 -8.12 8.10 -32.61
CA ASN A 113 -6.74 8.41 -32.98
C ASN A 113 -5.90 7.14 -33.20
N ASP A 114 -6.51 6.04 -33.62
CA ASP A 114 -5.89 4.76 -33.99
C ASP A 114 -5.18 4.03 -32.82
N PHE A 115 -5.53 4.32 -31.57
CA PHE A 115 -5.12 3.48 -30.44
C PHE A 115 -6.11 2.33 -30.27
N GLN A 116 -5.58 1.14 -30.01
CA GLN A 116 -6.41 0.00 -29.65
C GLN A 116 -6.66 0.00 -28.14
N TYR A 117 -7.92 -0.21 -27.73
CA TYR A 117 -8.29 -0.35 -26.34
C TYR A 117 -8.37 -1.81 -25.94
N ASP A 118 -7.55 -2.22 -24.97
CA ASP A 118 -7.45 -3.61 -24.51
C ASP A 118 -8.48 -3.99 -23.44
N GLY A 119 -9.37 -3.06 -23.09
CA GLY A 119 -10.38 -3.24 -22.03
C GLY A 119 -9.84 -2.98 -20.62
N LEU A 120 -10.77 -2.88 -19.66
CA LEU A 120 -10.40 -2.82 -18.25
C LEU A 120 -9.93 -4.19 -17.78
N GLN A 121 -8.68 -4.27 -17.40
CA GLN A 121 -8.05 -5.51 -16.96
C GLN A 121 -8.43 -5.84 -15.50
N THR A 122 -8.37 -7.11 -15.12
CA THR A 122 -8.52 -7.57 -13.75
C THR A 122 -7.19 -8.08 -13.19
N GLY A 123 -7.01 -8.02 -11.87
CA GLY A 123 -5.77 -8.43 -11.22
C GLY A 123 -4.65 -7.39 -11.39
N TYR A 124 -3.46 -7.86 -11.75
CA TYR A 124 -2.27 -7.03 -11.93
C TYR A 124 -1.70 -7.21 -13.36
N PRO A 125 -2.40 -6.77 -14.39
CA PRO A 125 -1.90 -6.89 -15.75
C PRO A 125 -0.60 -6.10 -15.88
N ASN A 126 0.44 -6.75 -16.40
CA ASN A 126 1.76 -6.14 -16.54
C ASN A 126 2.35 -5.55 -15.23
N GLY A 127 1.90 -6.05 -14.08
CA GLY A 127 2.42 -5.65 -12.76
C GLY A 127 1.81 -4.39 -12.15
N GLU A 128 0.69 -3.88 -12.70
CA GLU A 128 0.04 -2.67 -12.21
C GLU A 128 -1.46 -2.89 -11.94
N PRO A 129 -1.99 -2.37 -10.80
CA PRO A 129 -3.41 -2.45 -10.52
C PRO A 129 -4.19 -1.44 -11.37
N VAL A 130 -5.34 -1.85 -11.87
CA VAL A 130 -6.32 -0.95 -12.53
C VAL A 130 -7.29 -0.36 -11.51
N TRP A 131 -7.50 -1.04 -10.39
CA TRP A 131 -8.40 -0.64 -9.31
C TRP A 131 -7.62 -0.11 -8.12
N HIS A 132 -7.93 1.12 -7.71
CA HIS A 132 -7.26 1.77 -6.59
C HIS A 132 -8.24 2.06 -5.46
N TYR A 133 -7.84 1.79 -4.22
CA TYR A 133 -8.50 2.35 -3.04
C TYR A 133 -7.90 3.73 -2.78
N VAL A 134 -8.77 4.74 -2.72
CA VAL A 134 -8.37 6.12 -2.52
C VAL A 134 -9.00 6.65 -1.24
N LYS A 135 -8.22 7.38 -0.45
CA LYS A 135 -8.69 8.14 0.71
C LYS A 135 -8.29 9.59 0.53
N ASP A 136 -9.27 10.47 0.58
CA ASP A 136 -9.01 11.90 0.66
C ASP A 136 -8.41 12.22 2.04
N LEU A 137 -7.26 12.90 2.05
CA LEU A 137 -6.53 13.31 3.25
C LEU A 137 -6.64 14.83 3.49
N GLU A 138 -7.35 15.57 2.65
CA GLU A 138 -7.52 17.01 2.84
C GLU A 138 -8.21 17.30 4.18
N GLY A 139 -7.60 18.18 4.98
CA GLY A 139 -8.11 18.55 6.29
C GLY A 139 -7.99 17.47 7.39
N ILE A 140 -7.41 16.30 7.08
CA ILE A 140 -7.12 15.28 8.07
C ILE A 140 -5.77 15.57 8.72
N THR A 141 -5.76 15.62 10.05
CA THR A 141 -4.56 15.74 10.89
C THR A 141 -4.25 14.40 11.55
N GLU A 142 -3.07 14.28 12.16
CA GLU A 142 -2.69 13.09 12.93
C GLU A 142 -3.74 12.75 14.00
N ASP A 143 -4.22 13.74 14.76
CA ASP A 143 -5.24 13.57 15.80
C ASP A 143 -6.59 13.09 15.23
N THR A 144 -6.93 13.46 14.02
CA THR A 144 -8.22 13.14 13.38
C THR A 144 -8.15 11.92 12.47
N LEU A 145 -6.95 11.43 12.14
CA LEU A 145 -6.75 10.34 11.19
C LEU A 145 -7.55 9.07 11.58
N VAL A 146 -7.39 8.59 12.81
CA VAL A 146 -8.11 7.39 13.28
C VAL A 146 -9.62 7.62 13.31
N SER A 147 -10.07 8.85 13.64
CA SER A 147 -11.49 9.19 13.65
C SER A 147 -12.10 9.17 12.24
N SER A 148 -11.30 9.33 11.20
CA SER A 148 -11.70 9.29 9.80
C SER A 148 -11.88 7.86 9.24
N PHE A 149 -11.46 6.82 9.98
CA PHE A 149 -11.58 5.43 9.55
C PHE A 149 -13.03 4.93 9.67
N SER A 150 -13.36 3.89 8.90
CA SER A 150 -14.60 3.15 9.08
C SER A 150 -14.71 2.58 10.50
N LYS A 151 -15.92 2.24 10.95
CA LYS A 151 -16.13 1.61 12.26
C LYS A 151 -15.23 0.38 12.48
N LYS A 152 -15.12 -0.47 11.47
CA LYS A 152 -14.25 -1.67 11.49
C LYS A 152 -12.77 -1.28 11.53
N GLY A 153 -12.37 -0.29 10.74
CA GLY A 153 -10.98 0.22 10.71
C GLY A 153 -10.54 0.76 12.06
N LYS A 154 -11.39 1.54 12.76
CA LYS A 154 -11.10 2.03 14.11
C LYS A 154 -10.85 0.91 15.11
N VAL A 155 -11.68 -0.14 15.08
CA VAL A 155 -11.55 -1.30 15.98
C VAL A 155 -10.25 -2.04 15.69
N LEU A 156 -9.94 -2.29 14.42
CA LEU A 156 -8.72 -3.00 14.02
C LEU A 156 -7.46 -2.20 14.31
N SER A 157 -7.44 -0.89 14.05
CA SER A 157 -6.32 -0.01 14.38
C SER A 157 -6.06 0.00 15.89
N LYS A 158 -7.11 0.16 16.72
CA LYS A 158 -6.97 0.08 18.18
C LYS A 158 -6.42 -1.27 18.63
N LYS A 159 -6.89 -2.37 18.03
CA LYS A 159 -6.40 -3.72 18.33
C LYS A 159 -4.94 -3.89 17.95
N ALA A 160 -4.55 -3.49 16.75
CA ALA A 160 -3.17 -3.57 16.28
C ALA A 160 -2.21 -2.79 17.19
N ASN A 161 -2.57 -1.55 17.56
CA ASN A 161 -1.78 -0.73 18.49
C ASN A 161 -1.67 -1.34 19.90
N SER A 162 -2.58 -2.22 20.31
CA SER A 162 -2.54 -2.86 21.63
C SER A 162 -1.52 -3.99 21.77
N PHE A 163 -0.89 -4.42 20.66
CA PHE A 163 0.09 -5.50 20.70
C PHE A 163 1.53 -5.05 21.00
N GLY A 164 1.79 -3.74 21.03
CA GLY A 164 3.11 -3.20 21.33
C GLY A 164 4.13 -3.46 20.21
N LEU A 165 3.66 -3.41 18.94
CA LEU A 165 4.54 -3.50 17.78
C LEU A 165 5.43 -2.26 17.68
N ASN A 166 6.68 -2.45 17.30
CA ASN A 166 7.60 -1.37 17.02
C ASN A 166 7.64 -1.11 15.50
N ILE A 167 7.38 0.14 15.09
CA ILE A 167 7.46 0.56 13.70
C ILE A 167 8.75 1.34 13.49
N THR A 168 9.58 0.87 12.57
CA THR A 168 10.88 1.47 12.28
C THR A 168 10.99 1.83 10.81
N ARG A 169 11.48 3.03 10.51
CA ARG A 169 11.91 3.43 9.17
C ARG A 169 13.30 2.86 8.93
N LEU A 170 13.46 2.09 7.86
CA LEU A 170 14.70 1.43 7.52
C LEU A 170 15.68 2.37 6.83
N THR A 171 16.95 2.16 7.11
CA THR A 171 18.07 2.69 6.33
C THR A 171 18.33 1.79 5.11
N LYS A 172 19.15 2.26 4.18
CA LYS A 172 19.51 1.48 2.98
C LYS A 172 20.12 0.13 3.31
N ASP A 173 21.01 0.07 4.31
CA ASP A 173 21.69 -1.16 4.71
C ASP A 173 20.75 -2.18 5.37
N GLU A 174 19.59 -1.73 5.84
CA GLU A 174 18.56 -2.59 6.44
C GLU A 174 17.52 -3.10 5.42
N LEU A 175 17.57 -2.67 4.16
CA LEU A 175 16.64 -3.13 3.12
C LEU A 175 16.58 -4.64 2.92
N PRO A 176 17.62 -5.44 3.23
CA PRO A 176 17.48 -6.90 3.25
C PRO A 176 16.37 -7.41 4.17
N ARG A 177 16.07 -6.72 5.28
CA ARG A 177 14.95 -7.03 6.18
C ARG A 177 13.59 -6.83 5.48
N PHE A 178 13.44 -5.71 4.76
CA PHE A 178 12.27 -5.44 3.93
C PHE A 178 12.08 -6.51 2.86
N LYS A 179 13.15 -6.83 2.13
CA LYS A 179 13.17 -7.86 1.08
C LYS A 179 12.76 -9.23 1.61
N ALA A 180 13.22 -9.63 2.80
CA ALA A 180 12.84 -10.91 3.40
C ALA A 180 11.32 -11.04 3.62
N ILE A 181 10.64 -9.97 4.04
CA ILE A 181 9.19 -9.96 4.25
C ILE A 181 8.42 -9.96 2.92
N THR A 182 8.86 -9.17 1.93
CA THR A 182 8.19 -9.14 0.61
C THR A 182 8.38 -10.46 -0.11
N GLU A 183 9.55 -11.10 -0.02
CA GLU A 183 9.83 -12.41 -0.59
C GLU A 183 8.99 -13.52 0.06
N ALA A 184 8.86 -13.54 1.39
CA ALA A 184 7.96 -14.47 2.08
C ALA A 184 6.51 -14.32 1.61
N THR A 185 6.08 -13.08 1.36
CA THR A 185 4.74 -12.78 0.85
C THR A 185 4.58 -13.23 -0.60
N SER A 186 5.56 -12.97 -1.46
CA SER A 186 5.53 -13.34 -2.88
C SER A 186 5.51 -14.86 -3.06
N ASN A 187 6.33 -15.59 -2.28
CA ASN A 187 6.33 -17.05 -2.28
C ASN A 187 4.98 -17.65 -1.88
N ARG A 188 4.31 -17.04 -0.88
CA ARG A 188 2.98 -17.48 -0.44
C ARG A 188 1.90 -17.20 -1.48
N ARG A 189 2.01 -16.10 -2.22
CA ARG A 189 0.99 -15.64 -3.18
C ARG A 189 1.29 -15.97 -4.62
N ASP A 190 2.38 -16.70 -4.86
CA ASP A 190 2.81 -17.16 -6.19
C ASP A 190 2.97 -16.04 -7.22
N TYR A 191 3.74 -15.00 -6.84
CA TYR A 191 4.18 -13.96 -7.78
C TYR A 191 5.68 -13.69 -7.62
N THR A 192 6.28 -13.04 -8.63
CA THR A 192 7.71 -12.68 -8.58
C THR A 192 7.90 -11.34 -7.87
N ASP A 193 8.60 -11.34 -6.73
CA ASP A 193 9.00 -10.14 -6.02
C ASP A 193 10.11 -9.38 -6.73
N LYS A 194 10.22 -8.09 -6.49
CA LYS A 194 11.33 -7.27 -6.98
C LYS A 194 12.65 -7.71 -6.32
N PRO A 195 13.78 -7.70 -7.04
CA PRO A 195 15.07 -7.99 -6.45
C PRO A 195 15.52 -6.88 -5.49
N LEU A 196 16.47 -7.19 -4.60
CA LEU A 196 16.95 -6.25 -3.58
C LEU A 196 17.52 -4.96 -4.20
N ASP A 197 18.26 -5.08 -5.29
CA ASP A 197 18.83 -3.93 -6.00
C ASP A 197 17.77 -2.95 -6.52
N TYR A 198 16.55 -3.43 -6.87
CA TYR A 198 15.44 -2.56 -7.21
C TYR A 198 15.01 -1.68 -6.03
N TYR A 199 14.91 -2.28 -4.83
CA TYR A 199 14.54 -1.54 -3.61
C TYR A 199 15.64 -0.55 -3.21
N GLN A 200 16.91 -0.93 -3.40
CA GLN A 200 18.05 -0.04 -3.15
C GLN A 200 18.10 1.13 -4.13
N ASP A 201 17.88 0.89 -5.43
CA ASP A 201 17.78 1.95 -6.44
C ASP A 201 16.62 2.90 -6.14
N LEU A 202 15.46 2.37 -5.72
CA LEU A 202 14.29 3.16 -5.35
C LEU A 202 14.59 4.02 -4.11
N PHE A 203 15.21 3.44 -3.09
CA PHE A 203 15.62 4.17 -1.88
C PHE A 203 16.53 5.35 -2.23
N ASP A 204 17.57 5.12 -3.04
CA ASP A 204 18.50 6.17 -3.45
C ASP A 204 17.84 7.27 -4.29
N THR A 205 16.89 6.88 -5.15
CA THR A 205 16.30 7.79 -6.13
C THR A 205 15.22 8.66 -5.52
N PHE A 206 14.34 8.07 -4.70
CA PHE A 206 13.25 8.81 -4.05
C PHE A 206 13.67 9.49 -2.73
N SER A 207 14.77 9.03 -2.10
CA SER A 207 15.33 9.62 -0.88
C SER A 207 14.25 9.90 0.18
N ASP A 208 14.05 11.16 0.57
CA ASP A 208 13.02 11.55 1.55
C ASP A 208 11.58 11.39 1.03
N GLY A 209 11.40 11.13 -0.27
CA GLY A 209 10.11 10.82 -0.88
C GLY A 209 9.67 9.35 -0.75
N ALA A 210 10.44 8.52 -0.05
CA ALA A 210 10.12 7.11 0.16
C ALA A 210 10.36 6.66 1.60
N ASP A 211 9.37 6.00 2.20
CA ASP A 211 9.50 5.37 3.52
C ASP A 211 9.40 3.86 3.41
N PHE A 212 10.50 3.19 3.70
CA PHE A 212 10.55 1.75 3.92
C PHE A 212 10.33 1.49 5.41
N LEU A 213 9.17 0.98 5.77
CA LEU A 213 8.77 0.72 7.15
C LEU A 213 8.77 -0.77 7.44
N ILE A 214 9.18 -1.10 8.65
CA ILE A 214 9.07 -2.46 9.19
C ILE A 214 8.31 -2.43 10.51
N ALA A 215 7.42 -3.40 10.68
CA ALA A 215 6.77 -3.69 11.96
C ALA A 215 7.45 -4.90 12.59
N SER A 216 8.02 -4.70 13.77
CA SER A 216 8.71 -5.73 14.55
C SER A 216 7.96 -6.04 15.83
N LEU A 217 7.99 -7.30 16.24
CA LEU A 217 7.40 -7.82 17.46
C LEU A 217 8.50 -8.34 18.39
N ASN A 218 8.57 -7.81 19.61
CA ASN A 218 9.37 -8.42 20.69
C ASN A 218 8.49 -9.38 21.48
N LEU A 219 8.77 -10.67 21.37
CA LEU A 219 7.93 -11.72 21.99
C LEU A 219 7.98 -11.70 23.51
N THR A 220 9.09 -11.31 24.11
CA THR A 220 9.21 -11.20 25.57
C THR A 220 8.33 -10.05 26.07
N THR A 221 8.47 -8.87 25.47
CA THR A 221 7.63 -7.70 25.79
C THR A 221 6.15 -8.00 25.57
N TYR A 222 5.82 -8.73 24.50
CA TYR A 222 4.44 -9.14 24.22
C TYR A 222 3.90 -10.09 25.31
N LEU A 223 4.71 -11.06 25.76
CA LEU A 223 4.33 -11.98 26.84
C LEU A 223 4.10 -11.23 28.15
N ASP A 224 4.99 -10.29 28.50
CA ASP A 224 4.85 -9.42 29.70
C ASP A 224 3.56 -8.57 29.62
N LEU A 225 3.24 -8.06 28.44
CA LEU A 225 2.00 -7.33 28.18
C LEU A 225 0.77 -8.22 28.42
N LEU A 226 0.80 -9.47 27.95
CA LEU A 226 -0.29 -10.44 28.17
C LEU A 226 -0.47 -10.74 29.65
N HIS A 227 0.60 -10.97 30.41
CA HIS A 227 0.53 -11.18 31.86
C HIS A 227 -0.09 -9.98 32.58
N SER A 228 0.38 -8.77 32.26
CA SER A 228 -0.16 -7.55 32.88
C SER A 228 -1.65 -7.33 32.60
N GLN A 229 -2.09 -7.63 31.38
CA GLN A 229 -3.51 -7.49 30.98
C GLN A 229 -4.37 -8.56 31.66
N GLU A 230 -3.91 -9.79 31.71
CA GLU A 230 -4.61 -10.90 32.39
C GLU A 230 -4.76 -10.64 33.88
N ASP A 231 -3.73 -10.14 34.57
CA ASP A 231 -3.81 -9.81 36.00
C ASP A 231 -4.87 -8.76 36.30
N LYS A 232 -5.06 -7.79 35.37
CA LYS A 232 -6.14 -6.81 35.46
C LYS A 232 -7.52 -7.49 35.35
N LEU A 233 -7.68 -8.42 34.43
CA LEU A 233 -8.93 -9.16 34.27
C LEU A 233 -9.23 -10.06 35.44
N LYS A 234 -8.22 -10.74 36.01
CA LYS A 234 -8.36 -11.57 37.20
C LYS A 234 -8.87 -10.73 38.41
N LYS A 235 -8.32 -9.54 38.61
CA LYS A 235 -8.82 -8.61 39.67
C LYS A 235 -10.27 -8.20 39.44
N ILE A 236 -10.68 -7.97 38.18
CA ILE A 236 -12.08 -7.65 37.86
C ILE A 236 -12.97 -8.85 38.17
N ALA A 237 -12.55 -10.07 37.76
CA ALA A 237 -13.29 -11.31 38.04
C ALA A 237 -13.46 -11.53 39.55
N GLU A 238 -12.40 -11.37 40.34
CA GLU A 238 -12.44 -11.44 41.83
C GLU A 238 -13.48 -10.49 42.44
N ASN A 239 -13.49 -9.24 41.99
CA ASN A 239 -14.48 -8.25 42.46
C ASN A 239 -15.92 -8.66 42.08
N LEU A 240 -16.12 -9.18 40.84
CA LEU A 240 -17.43 -9.65 40.40
C LEU A 240 -17.90 -10.89 41.19
N VAL A 241 -17.00 -11.80 41.57
CA VAL A 241 -17.29 -12.95 42.44
C VAL A 241 -17.72 -12.47 43.81
N GLN A 242 -17.00 -11.49 44.41
CA GLN A 242 -17.39 -10.89 45.69
C GLN A 242 -18.78 -10.25 45.63
N ASP A 243 -19.04 -9.47 44.58
CA ASP A 243 -20.34 -8.84 44.36
C ASP A 243 -21.48 -9.86 44.19
N LEU A 244 -21.23 -10.97 43.49
CA LEU A 244 -22.18 -12.07 43.34
C LEU A 244 -22.40 -12.84 44.64
N SER A 245 -21.43 -12.89 45.54
CA SER A 245 -21.62 -13.48 46.88
C SER A 245 -22.63 -12.69 47.70
N ILE A 246 -22.69 -11.35 47.53
CA ILE A 246 -23.65 -10.46 48.18
C ILE A 246 -25.01 -10.49 47.46
N ASN A 247 -25.01 -10.53 46.13
CA ASN A 247 -26.23 -10.56 45.32
C ASN A 247 -26.20 -11.68 44.23
N PRO A 248 -26.46 -12.93 44.65
CA PRO A 248 -26.34 -14.10 43.74
C PRO A 248 -27.30 -14.11 42.56
N LYS A 249 -28.38 -13.30 42.60
CA LYS A 249 -29.41 -13.24 41.54
C LYS A 249 -29.12 -12.19 40.46
N SER A 250 -27.98 -11.48 40.53
CA SER A 250 -27.62 -10.48 39.53
C SER A 250 -27.19 -11.09 38.21
N ARG A 251 -28.14 -11.27 37.27
CA ARG A 251 -27.88 -11.79 35.91
C ARG A 251 -26.84 -10.96 35.16
N LYS A 252 -26.84 -9.62 35.36
CA LYS A 252 -25.88 -8.70 34.73
C LYS A 252 -24.45 -9.05 35.11
N LYS A 253 -24.17 -9.12 36.43
CA LYS A 253 -22.82 -9.44 36.94
C LYS A 253 -22.39 -10.86 36.61
N GLY A 254 -23.33 -11.82 36.63
CA GLY A 254 -23.04 -13.19 36.20
C GLY A 254 -22.70 -13.32 34.70
N ASN A 255 -23.31 -12.51 33.83
CA ASN A 255 -22.93 -12.44 32.43
C ASN A 255 -21.56 -11.79 32.23
N GLU A 256 -21.30 -10.68 32.94
CA GLU A 256 -20.04 -9.96 32.93
C GLU A 256 -18.88 -10.86 33.41
N LEU A 257 -19.08 -11.62 34.49
CA LEU A 257 -18.07 -12.57 34.98
C LEU A 257 -17.72 -13.61 33.91
N ARG A 258 -18.73 -14.23 33.27
CA ARG A 258 -18.51 -15.22 32.20
C ARG A 258 -17.74 -14.61 31.00
N GLU A 259 -18.02 -13.36 30.65
CA GLU A 259 -17.29 -12.67 29.59
C GLU A 259 -15.82 -12.45 29.99
N ILE A 260 -15.55 -12.03 31.25
CA ILE A 260 -14.19 -11.85 31.75
C ILE A 260 -13.44 -13.18 31.83
N GLU A 261 -14.07 -14.24 32.32
CA GLU A 261 -13.48 -15.58 32.36
C GLU A 261 -13.11 -16.08 30.94
N SER A 262 -13.98 -15.89 29.95
CA SER A 262 -13.68 -16.23 28.55
C SER A 262 -12.52 -15.41 27.99
N GLN A 263 -12.40 -14.12 28.38
CA GLN A 263 -11.25 -13.31 28.01
C GLN A 263 -9.96 -13.83 28.65
N ILE A 264 -9.97 -14.22 29.92
CA ILE A 264 -8.81 -14.79 30.63
C ILE A 264 -8.36 -16.08 29.92
N GLU A 265 -9.28 -16.97 29.56
CA GLU A 265 -8.95 -18.20 28.80
C GLU A 265 -8.29 -17.87 27.44
N SER A 266 -8.77 -16.84 26.74
CA SER A 266 -8.16 -16.36 25.50
C SER A 266 -6.73 -15.82 25.74
N PHE A 267 -6.45 -15.16 26.86
CA PHE A 267 -5.10 -14.71 27.22
C PHE A 267 -4.16 -15.88 27.51
N GLU A 268 -4.64 -16.93 28.20
CA GLU A 268 -3.84 -18.15 28.43
C GLU A 268 -3.39 -18.79 27.11
N GLN A 269 -4.30 -18.93 26.14
CA GLN A 269 -3.96 -19.48 24.83
C GLN A 269 -2.92 -18.60 24.10
N ARG A 270 -3.05 -17.27 24.19
CA ARG A 270 -2.10 -16.36 23.57
C ARG A 270 -0.72 -16.40 24.22
N LYS A 271 -0.64 -16.59 25.54
CA LYS A 271 0.64 -16.78 26.25
C LYS A 271 1.33 -18.07 25.81
N GLN A 272 0.58 -19.18 25.73
CA GLN A 272 1.14 -20.44 25.24
C GLN A 272 1.70 -20.32 23.81
N ASN A 273 1.00 -19.59 22.93
CA ASN A 273 1.50 -19.32 21.58
C ASN A 273 2.77 -18.45 21.62
N ALA A 274 2.80 -17.43 22.47
CA ALA A 274 3.98 -16.56 22.62
C ALA A 274 5.20 -17.35 23.14
N GLU A 275 5.02 -18.22 24.10
CA GLU A 275 6.08 -19.12 24.60
C GLU A 275 6.60 -20.08 23.52
N GLN A 276 5.71 -20.64 22.70
CA GLN A 276 6.10 -21.46 21.54
C GLN A 276 6.91 -20.65 20.52
N TRP A 277 6.52 -19.40 20.24
CA TRP A 277 7.27 -18.52 19.34
C TRP A 277 8.62 -18.12 19.95
N ILE A 278 8.69 -17.86 21.25
CA ILE A 278 9.98 -17.60 21.95
C ILE A 278 10.92 -18.82 21.80
N ASN A 279 10.39 -20.03 21.97
CA ASN A 279 11.18 -21.26 21.79
C ASN A 279 11.66 -21.45 20.34
N LYS A 280 10.88 -21.01 19.35
CA LYS A 280 11.20 -21.14 17.93
C LYS A 280 12.11 -20.03 17.41
N TYR A 281 11.89 -18.79 17.82
CA TYR A 281 12.53 -17.60 17.27
C TYR A 281 13.51 -16.90 18.22
N GLY A 282 13.50 -17.27 19.50
CA GLY A 282 14.28 -16.61 20.52
C GLY A 282 13.60 -15.35 21.09
N THR A 283 14.39 -14.52 21.76
CA THR A 283 13.91 -13.30 22.45
C THR A 283 14.20 -12.00 21.68
N SER A 284 14.86 -12.10 20.51
CA SER A 284 15.12 -10.95 19.66
C SER A 284 13.84 -10.48 18.95
N ASP A 285 13.85 -9.23 18.50
CA ASP A 285 12.77 -8.68 17.69
C ASP A 285 12.61 -9.47 16.39
N ILE A 286 11.36 -9.74 16.03
CA ILE A 286 10.98 -10.42 14.79
C ILE A 286 10.30 -9.42 13.87
N ASP A 287 10.79 -9.28 12.65
CA ASP A 287 10.14 -8.50 11.61
C ASP A 287 8.94 -9.29 11.08
N ILE A 288 7.74 -8.74 11.24
CA ILE A 288 6.49 -9.46 10.92
C ILE A 288 5.69 -8.85 9.77
N ALA A 289 5.94 -7.58 9.45
CA ALA A 289 5.36 -6.92 8.29
C ALA A 289 6.28 -5.81 7.78
N ALA A 290 6.15 -5.49 6.51
CA ALA A 290 6.88 -4.41 5.86
C ALA A 290 5.98 -3.65 4.91
N SER A 291 6.20 -2.35 4.76
CA SER A 291 5.45 -1.48 3.86
C SER A 291 6.35 -0.40 3.26
N LEU A 292 6.14 -0.10 1.99
CA LEU A 292 6.78 1.00 1.29
C LEU A 292 5.74 2.03 0.90
N PHE A 293 5.98 3.27 1.29
CA PHE A 293 5.20 4.43 0.90
C PHE A 293 6.03 5.37 0.03
N ILE A 294 5.41 5.91 -1.01
CA ILE A 294 5.98 6.95 -1.86
C ILE A 294 5.17 8.22 -1.66
N TYR A 295 5.87 9.34 -1.47
CA TYR A 295 5.28 10.65 -1.23
C TYR A 295 5.48 11.56 -2.44
N THR A 296 4.43 12.25 -2.83
CA THR A 296 4.49 13.41 -3.69
C THR A 296 3.77 14.59 -3.00
N LYS A 297 3.78 15.77 -3.61
CA LYS A 297 3.01 16.90 -3.09
C LYS A 297 1.49 16.68 -3.13
N GLN A 298 1.01 15.73 -3.94
CA GLN A 298 -0.41 15.50 -4.18
C GLN A 298 -0.90 14.16 -3.66
N GLU A 299 -0.02 13.19 -3.45
CA GLU A 299 -0.43 11.84 -3.09
C GLU A 299 0.59 11.13 -2.19
N LEU A 300 0.07 10.26 -1.35
CA LEU A 300 0.80 9.22 -0.64
C LEU A 300 0.39 7.87 -1.22
N VAL A 301 1.34 7.11 -1.74
CA VAL A 301 1.07 5.82 -2.36
C VAL A 301 1.62 4.69 -1.50
N TYR A 302 0.74 3.78 -1.06
CA TYR A 302 1.11 2.51 -0.46
C TYR A 302 1.50 1.54 -1.58
N LEU A 303 2.79 1.46 -1.87
CA LEU A 303 3.28 0.85 -3.12
C LEU A 303 3.56 -0.65 -2.99
N PHE A 304 4.32 -1.05 -1.98
CA PHE A 304 4.63 -2.45 -1.70
C PHE A 304 4.35 -2.78 -0.24
N SER A 305 3.92 -4.01 0.00
CA SER A 305 3.75 -4.51 1.36
C SER A 305 3.89 -6.02 1.43
N GLY A 306 4.26 -6.47 2.61
CA GLY A 306 4.34 -7.88 2.93
C GLY A 306 4.07 -8.14 4.40
N SER A 307 3.72 -9.38 4.72
CA SER A 307 3.56 -9.82 6.11
C SER A 307 3.78 -11.32 6.23
N LEU A 308 4.29 -11.73 7.38
CA LEU A 308 4.39 -13.14 7.73
C LEU A 308 3.00 -13.66 8.18
N GLU A 309 2.55 -14.75 7.56
CA GLU A 309 1.21 -15.31 7.81
C GLU A 309 1.03 -15.80 9.24
N GLU A 310 2.08 -16.40 9.80
CA GLU A 310 2.12 -16.88 11.18
C GLU A 310 1.77 -15.80 12.21
N PHE A 311 2.08 -14.53 11.89
CA PHE A 311 1.81 -13.35 12.73
C PHE A 311 0.62 -12.51 12.27
N SER A 312 -0.24 -13.02 11.39
CA SER A 312 -1.39 -12.30 10.84
C SER A 312 -2.38 -11.80 11.91
N SER A 313 -2.46 -12.49 13.05
CA SER A 313 -3.31 -12.11 14.19
C SER A 313 -2.91 -10.81 14.87
N PHE A 314 -1.71 -10.27 14.60
CA PHE A 314 -1.22 -9.00 15.11
C PHE A 314 -1.68 -7.80 14.28
N TYR A 315 -2.23 -8.02 13.09
CA TYR A 315 -2.71 -6.96 12.19
C TYR A 315 -1.66 -5.90 11.86
N ALA A 316 -0.38 -6.25 11.83
CA ALA A 316 0.73 -5.32 11.64
C ALA A 316 0.59 -4.39 10.41
N PRO A 317 0.05 -4.83 9.23
CA PRO A 317 -0.16 -3.92 8.10
C PRO A 317 -1.21 -2.82 8.32
N ILE A 318 -1.88 -2.76 9.48
CA ILE A 318 -2.93 -1.78 9.79
C ILE A 318 -2.39 -0.63 10.66
N ILE A 319 -1.22 -0.81 11.26
CA ILE A 319 -0.54 0.24 12.02
C ILE A 319 0.16 1.18 11.05
#